data_e285c19de767cb4c411c44290f141ee5
#
_entry.id   e285c19de767cb4c411c44290f141ee5
#
_cell.length_a   1.000
_cell.length_b   1.000
_cell.length_c   1.000
_cell.angle_alpha   90.00
_cell.angle_beta   90.00
_cell.angle_gamma   90.00
#
_symmetry.space_group_name_H-M   'P 1'
#
loop_
_entity.id
_entity.type
_entity.pdbx_description
1 polymer ?
#
loop_
_entity_poly.entity_id
_entity_poly.type
_entity_poly.pdbx_seq_one_letter_code
_entity_poly.pdbx_strand_id
1 'polypeptide(L)'
;MAFFAATAQEQKSYRFTLEDCLHFAVANSNERKSMELSHQSLETTYAQSKQQRLPNLSASFGENFSNNANGWGVSGNVGVGSSVTIYQGGHINNTIEQNRLNVEKHDVQLENYDNQLAIQILMSFVTILGNQELVNYQQEVLNTSREQVKQGRVRYDVGSILESDLLLLEAQYLSDSNNVVDTRITIENNLLDLKVLLSMEPTDDLAIVSPDTDNLDLLKESLPTEQEAVDLAMDYMPDLSEGDYDIQVAQKGVDLARSSYFPSISANANVGMNVLTFNGDGTKEWYGKPSESVGVSMSIPIYSRGATKANVKKSQIVLEQAQLDYEQTSLKVRQTVVQAYRDVVSTYNAYKVSQAKEKAYSKSFNAYNVQYQYGSITTVELLQQQNNYLNALNSYIQNKYSLVMKRKILDIYMGKPIEF
;
A
#
# COMPACT_ATOMS: atom_id res chain seq x y z
N MET A 1 -45.42 -1.57 9.77
CA MET A 1 -44.44 -2.46 10.49
C MET A 1 -43.69 -3.20 9.41
N ALA A 2 -42.48 -2.73 9.12
CA ALA A 2 -41.55 -3.41 8.18
C ALA A 2 -40.65 -4.30 9.03
N PHE A 3 -40.79 -5.62 8.89
CA PHE A 3 -39.87 -6.59 9.46
C PHE A 3 -38.53 -6.48 8.74
N PHE A 4 -37.53 -5.93 9.40
CA PHE A 4 -36.15 -6.15 9.04
C PHE A 4 -35.83 -7.62 9.35
N ALA A 5 -35.83 -8.46 8.34
CA ALA A 5 -35.21 -9.77 8.42
C ALA A 5 -33.69 -9.52 8.53
N ALA A 6 -33.15 -9.63 9.74
CA ALA A 6 -31.72 -9.76 9.92
C ALA A 6 -31.31 -11.09 9.28
N THR A 7 -30.78 -11.06 8.06
CA THR A 7 -30.07 -12.21 7.51
C THR A 7 -28.89 -12.45 8.42
N ALA A 8 -28.91 -13.56 9.17
CA ALA A 8 -27.74 -14.07 9.85
C ALA A 8 -26.65 -14.23 8.78
N GLN A 9 -25.62 -13.39 8.82
CA GLN A 9 -24.47 -13.49 7.96
C GLN A 9 -23.77 -14.79 8.33
N GLU A 10 -23.67 -15.73 7.41
CA GLU A 10 -22.99 -17.02 7.62
C GLU A 10 -21.54 -16.71 8.00
N GLN A 11 -21.15 -17.02 9.22
CA GLN A 11 -19.77 -16.91 9.69
C GLN A 11 -18.93 -17.90 8.90
N LYS A 12 -18.03 -17.38 8.06
CA LYS A 12 -17.12 -18.20 7.26
C LYS A 12 -15.86 -18.50 8.08
N SER A 13 -15.36 -19.72 7.98
CA SER A 13 -14.09 -20.13 8.62
C SER A 13 -13.03 -20.36 7.54
N TYR A 14 -11.89 -19.70 7.73
CA TYR A 14 -10.76 -19.72 6.80
C TYR A 14 -9.51 -20.27 7.50
N ARG A 15 -8.74 -21.06 6.79
CA ARG A 15 -7.41 -21.52 7.22
C ARG A 15 -6.41 -21.14 6.15
N PHE A 16 -5.62 -20.11 6.42
CA PHE A 16 -4.73 -19.52 5.44
C PHE A 16 -3.26 -19.74 5.79
N THR A 17 -2.50 -20.10 4.76
CA THR A 17 -1.04 -19.92 4.72
C THR A 17 -0.72 -18.45 4.42
N LEU A 18 0.54 -18.06 4.46
CA LEU A 18 0.94 -16.71 4.04
C LEU A 18 0.57 -16.45 2.57
N GLU A 19 0.82 -17.42 1.70
CA GLU A 19 0.49 -17.32 0.28
C GLU A 19 -1.00 -17.13 0.05
N ASP A 20 -1.85 -17.90 0.77
CA ASP A 20 -3.30 -17.71 0.73
C ASP A 20 -3.72 -16.31 1.17
N CYS A 21 -3.08 -15.78 2.24
CA CYS A 21 -3.33 -14.41 2.70
C CYS A 21 -2.99 -13.37 1.62
N LEU A 22 -1.84 -13.51 0.96
CA LEU A 22 -1.41 -12.60 -0.10
C LEU A 22 -2.37 -12.64 -1.29
N HIS A 23 -2.70 -13.83 -1.79
CA HIS A 23 -3.65 -13.99 -2.89
C HIS A 23 -5.03 -13.45 -2.54
N PHE A 24 -5.52 -13.73 -1.34
CA PHE A 24 -6.82 -13.22 -0.89
C PHE A 24 -6.84 -11.70 -0.77
N ALA A 25 -5.79 -11.09 -0.23
CA ALA A 25 -5.68 -9.65 -0.08
C ALA A 25 -5.66 -8.94 -1.45
N VAL A 26 -4.83 -9.41 -2.38
CA VAL A 26 -4.76 -8.85 -3.74
C VAL A 26 -6.13 -8.92 -4.44
N ALA A 27 -6.87 -10.02 -4.27
CA ALA A 27 -8.18 -10.20 -4.88
C ALA A 27 -9.30 -9.36 -4.23
N ASN A 28 -9.20 -9.07 -2.93
CA ASN A 28 -10.30 -8.47 -2.15
C ASN A 28 -10.03 -7.07 -1.62
N SER A 29 -8.79 -6.58 -1.60
CA SER A 29 -8.45 -5.25 -1.08
C SER A 29 -9.27 -4.14 -1.72
N ASN A 30 -10.00 -3.39 -0.88
CA ASN A 30 -10.78 -2.25 -1.35
C ASN A 30 -9.89 -1.11 -1.85
N GLU A 31 -8.73 -0.92 -1.26
CA GLU A 31 -7.77 0.10 -1.67
C GLU A 31 -7.17 -0.25 -3.04
N ARG A 32 -6.79 -1.51 -3.25
CA ARG A 32 -6.35 -1.99 -4.56
C ARG A 32 -7.42 -1.82 -5.64
N LYS A 33 -8.68 -2.15 -5.33
CA LYS A 33 -9.82 -1.89 -6.23
C LYS A 33 -9.99 -0.41 -6.54
N SER A 34 -9.79 0.47 -5.55
CA SER A 34 -9.83 1.93 -5.77
C SER A 34 -8.72 2.38 -6.72
N MET A 35 -7.51 1.81 -6.61
CA MET A 35 -6.42 2.08 -7.53
C MET A 35 -6.72 1.53 -8.94
N GLU A 36 -7.29 0.33 -9.06
CA GLU A 36 -7.75 -0.23 -10.35
C GLU A 36 -8.81 0.66 -11.03
N LEU A 37 -9.74 1.22 -10.26
CA LEU A 37 -10.71 2.18 -10.80
C LEU A 37 -10.03 3.49 -11.24
N SER A 38 -9.01 3.94 -10.54
CA SER A 38 -8.17 5.07 -10.95
C SER A 38 -7.40 4.77 -12.24
N HIS A 39 -6.88 3.56 -12.37
CA HIS A 39 -6.26 3.08 -13.61
C HIS A 39 -7.23 3.10 -14.79
N GLN A 40 -8.45 2.57 -14.62
CA GLN A 40 -9.50 2.62 -15.64
C GLN A 40 -9.87 4.06 -16.02
N SER A 41 -9.86 5.00 -15.07
CA SER A 41 -10.07 6.43 -15.34
C SER A 41 -8.95 7.02 -16.23
N LEU A 42 -7.68 6.64 -15.96
CA LEU A 42 -6.54 7.04 -16.78
C LEU A 42 -6.60 6.42 -18.20
N GLU A 43 -6.96 5.14 -18.32
CA GLU A 43 -7.21 4.50 -19.62
C GLU A 43 -8.32 5.20 -20.42
N THR A 44 -9.41 5.59 -19.74
CA THR A 44 -10.49 6.35 -20.34
C THR A 44 -10.01 7.71 -20.84
N THR A 45 -9.18 8.40 -20.03
CA THR A 45 -8.55 9.68 -20.42
C THR A 45 -7.61 9.52 -21.61
N TYR A 46 -6.84 8.44 -21.62
CA TYR A 46 -5.98 8.09 -22.77
C TYR A 46 -6.80 7.80 -24.03
N ALA A 47 -7.87 7.01 -23.90
CA ALA A 47 -8.77 6.74 -25.02
C ALA A 47 -9.44 8.03 -25.53
N GLN A 48 -9.89 8.91 -24.61
CA GLN A 48 -10.46 10.22 -24.95
C GLN A 48 -9.43 11.11 -25.67
N SER A 49 -8.17 11.09 -25.22
CA SER A 49 -7.12 11.90 -25.87
C SER A 49 -6.87 11.51 -27.34
N LYS A 50 -7.02 10.22 -27.69
CA LYS A 50 -6.98 9.75 -29.09
C LYS A 50 -8.12 10.29 -29.93
N GLN A 51 -9.31 10.47 -29.32
CA GLN A 51 -10.48 10.99 -30.00
C GLN A 51 -10.37 12.49 -30.30
N GLN A 52 -9.42 13.23 -29.70
CA GLN A 52 -9.16 14.63 -30.07
C GLN A 52 -8.76 14.83 -31.55
N ARG A 53 -8.36 13.74 -32.22
CA ARG A 53 -8.10 13.74 -33.67
C ARG A 53 -9.37 13.72 -34.53
N LEU A 54 -10.52 13.44 -33.92
CA LEU A 54 -11.80 13.36 -34.62
C LEU A 54 -12.54 14.71 -34.56
N PRO A 55 -13.38 15.02 -35.55
CA PRO A 55 -14.23 16.19 -35.48
C PRO A 55 -15.28 16.06 -34.35
N ASN A 56 -15.50 17.15 -33.64
CA ASN A 56 -16.63 17.26 -32.74
C ASN A 56 -17.92 17.61 -33.52
N LEU A 57 -19.09 17.39 -32.93
CA LEU A 57 -20.37 17.82 -33.45
C LEU A 57 -21.16 18.45 -32.31
N SER A 58 -21.66 19.67 -32.52
CA SER A 58 -22.41 20.39 -31.51
C SER A 58 -23.64 21.06 -32.17
N ALA A 59 -24.77 21.05 -31.47
CA ALA A 59 -25.91 21.86 -31.84
C ALA A 59 -26.04 23.05 -30.89
N SER A 60 -26.36 24.19 -31.41
CA SER A 60 -26.55 25.43 -30.65
C SER A 60 -27.93 26.05 -30.93
N PHE A 61 -28.57 26.55 -29.90
CA PHE A 61 -29.71 27.41 -29.94
C PHE A 61 -29.40 28.62 -29.11
N GLY A 62 -29.68 29.79 -29.63
CA GLY A 62 -29.45 31.06 -28.93
C GLY A 62 -30.55 32.07 -29.21
N GLU A 63 -30.97 32.80 -28.21
CA GLU A 63 -31.81 34.00 -28.32
C GLU A 63 -31.03 35.18 -27.75
N ASN A 64 -31.05 36.27 -28.53
CA ASN A 64 -30.41 37.53 -28.16
C ASN A 64 -31.41 38.66 -28.15
N PHE A 65 -31.52 39.33 -27.02
CA PHE A 65 -32.31 40.54 -26.83
C PHE A 65 -31.39 41.75 -26.87
N SER A 66 -31.60 42.67 -27.79
CA SER A 66 -30.77 43.86 -27.94
C SER A 66 -31.60 45.11 -27.98
N ASN A 67 -31.14 46.20 -27.43
CA ASN A 67 -31.72 47.52 -27.58
C ASN A 67 -30.71 48.43 -28.31
N ASN A 68 -31.11 48.96 -29.43
CA ASN A 68 -30.29 49.84 -30.25
C ASN A 68 -31.05 51.13 -30.60
N ALA A 69 -30.49 52.02 -31.43
CA ALA A 69 -31.07 53.29 -31.79
C ALA A 69 -32.49 53.15 -32.43
N ASN A 70 -32.83 51.99 -32.98
CA ASN A 70 -34.13 51.66 -33.60
C ASN A 70 -35.11 50.98 -32.63
N GLY A 71 -34.75 50.81 -31.34
CA GLY A 71 -35.56 50.15 -30.31
C GLY A 71 -35.10 48.73 -29.95
N TRP A 72 -35.96 47.99 -29.24
CA TRP A 72 -35.74 46.62 -28.84
C TRP A 72 -35.84 45.67 -30.03
N GLY A 73 -34.82 44.82 -30.15
CA GLY A 73 -34.79 43.74 -31.13
C GLY A 73 -34.63 42.40 -30.44
N VAL A 74 -35.17 41.34 -31.02
CA VAL A 74 -34.98 39.96 -30.62
C VAL A 74 -34.50 39.18 -31.84
N SER A 75 -33.43 38.39 -31.65
CA SER A 75 -32.94 37.48 -32.68
C SER A 75 -32.66 36.10 -32.11
N GLY A 76 -33.23 35.08 -32.73
CA GLY A 76 -32.97 33.67 -32.42
C GLY A 76 -32.13 33.04 -33.52
N ASN A 77 -31.22 32.16 -33.10
CA ASN A 77 -30.42 31.35 -34.03
C ASN A 77 -30.42 29.92 -33.63
N VAL A 78 -30.44 29.02 -34.62
CA VAL A 78 -30.22 27.59 -34.43
C VAL A 78 -29.16 27.14 -35.42
N GLY A 79 -28.26 26.26 -34.96
CA GLY A 79 -27.20 25.78 -35.83
C GLY A 79 -26.60 24.48 -35.36
N VAL A 80 -25.95 23.80 -36.27
CA VAL A 80 -25.09 22.62 -36.03
C VAL A 80 -23.70 22.96 -36.53
N GLY A 81 -22.72 22.74 -35.67
CA GLY A 81 -21.31 23.01 -35.98
C GLY A 81 -20.43 21.81 -35.71
N SER A 82 -19.41 21.66 -36.53
CA SER A 82 -18.37 20.66 -36.38
C SER A 82 -16.98 21.32 -36.51
N SER A 83 -16.04 20.93 -35.68
CA SER A 83 -14.64 21.39 -35.78
C SER A 83 -13.66 20.27 -35.51
N VAL A 84 -12.50 20.34 -36.18
CA VAL A 84 -11.39 19.41 -35.96
C VAL A 84 -10.08 20.18 -36.03
N THR A 85 -9.18 19.88 -35.09
CA THR A 85 -7.80 20.39 -35.12
C THR A 85 -6.97 19.47 -36.00
N ILE A 86 -6.49 20.00 -37.15
CA ILE A 86 -5.67 19.25 -38.10
C ILE A 86 -4.22 19.24 -37.67
N TYR A 87 -3.71 20.37 -37.14
CA TYR A 87 -2.33 20.53 -36.70
C TYR A 87 -2.23 21.52 -35.56
N GLN A 88 -1.41 21.22 -34.56
CA GLN A 88 -1.16 22.10 -33.41
C GLN A 88 0.26 21.88 -32.87
N GLY A 89 1.27 21.92 -33.75
CA GLY A 89 2.67 21.79 -33.31
C GLY A 89 2.99 20.49 -32.60
N GLY A 90 2.26 19.40 -32.88
CA GLY A 90 2.45 18.11 -32.17
C GLY A 90 1.73 18.00 -30.82
N HIS A 91 0.98 19.02 -30.38
CA HIS A 91 0.29 19.06 -29.10
C HIS A 91 -0.57 17.81 -28.86
N ILE A 92 -1.46 17.47 -29.78
CA ILE A 92 -2.36 16.31 -29.67
C ILE A 92 -1.55 15.02 -29.50
N ASN A 93 -0.49 14.82 -30.30
CA ASN A 93 0.32 13.61 -30.22
C ASN A 93 1.08 13.52 -28.88
N ASN A 94 1.64 14.62 -28.40
CA ASN A 94 2.34 14.66 -27.12
C ASN A 94 1.37 14.47 -25.94
N THR A 95 0.13 14.99 -26.04
CA THR A 95 -0.93 14.74 -25.03
C THR A 95 -1.31 13.26 -24.97
N ILE A 96 -1.47 12.62 -26.14
CA ILE A 96 -1.77 11.18 -26.22
C ILE A 96 -0.65 10.38 -25.58
N GLU A 97 0.59 10.70 -25.90
CA GLU A 97 1.77 10.01 -25.38
C GLU A 97 1.95 10.23 -23.86
N GLN A 98 1.74 11.46 -23.40
CA GLN A 98 1.76 11.76 -21.96
C GLN A 98 0.71 10.97 -21.19
N ASN A 99 -0.52 10.88 -21.72
CA ASN A 99 -1.58 10.08 -21.10
C ASN A 99 -1.29 8.58 -21.14
N ARG A 100 -0.62 8.08 -22.21
CA ARG A 100 -0.14 6.69 -22.27
C ARG A 100 0.87 6.41 -21.17
N LEU A 101 1.86 7.28 -21.00
CA LEU A 101 2.86 7.16 -19.94
C LEU A 101 2.25 7.24 -18.53
N ASN A 102 1.19 8.03 -18.33
CA ASN A 102 0.47 8.07 -17.07
C ASN A 102 -0.25 6.75 -16.76
N VAL A 103 -0.78 6.04 -17.77
CA VAL A 103 -1.37 4.70 -17.60
C VAL A 103 -0.28 3.71 -17.19
N GLU A 104 0.83 3.65 -17.92
CA GLU A 104 1.96 2.74 -17.62
C GLU A 104 2.61 3.03 -16.26
N LYS A 105 2.73 4.31 -15.88
CA LYS A 105 3.17 4.69 -14.54
C LYS A 105 2.23 4.12 -13.47
N HIS A 106 0.92 4.17 -13.71
CA HIS A 106 -0.05 3.68 -12.73
C HIS A 106 -0.02 2.15 -12.57
N ASP A 107 0.37 1.39 -13.61
CA ASP A 107 0.64 -0.05 -13.51
C ASP A 107 1.76 -0.32 -12.50
N VAL A 108 2.84 0.47 -12.58
CA VAL A 108 3.97 0.38 -11.63
C VAL A 108 3.55 0.77 -10.21
N GLN A 109 2.67 1.75 -10.07
CA GLN A 109 2.11 2.14 -8.76
C GLN A 109 1.26 1.02 -8.14
N LEU A 110 0.50 0.27 -8.95
CA LEU A 110 -0.23 -0.91 -8.49
C LEU A 110 0.72 -2.00 -8.00
N GLU A 111 1.81 -2.26 -8.72
CA GLU A 111 2.84 -3.23 -8.29
C GLU A 111 3.51 -2.78 -6.97
N ASN A 112 3.81 -1.49 -6.83
CA ASN A 112 4.37 -0.94 -5.60
C ASN A 112 3.40 -1.10 -4.42
N TYR A 113 2.11 -0.84 -4.64
CA TYR A 113 1.07 -1.08 -3.64
C TYR A 113 0.99 -2.56 -3.24
N ASP A 114 1.00 -3.48 -4.21
CA ASP A 114 0.94 -4.93 -3.95
C ASP A 114 2.16 -5.37 -3.11
N ASN A 115 3.36 -4.85 -3.38
CA ASN A 115 4.56 -5.11 -2.58
C ASN A 115 4.44 -4.56 -1.14
N GLN A 116 3.91 -3.34 -0.97
CA GLN A 116 3.69 -2.75 0.36
C GLN A 116 2.64 -3.52 1.16
N LEU A 117 1.55 -3.93 0.52
CA LEU A 117 0.51 -4.76 1.14
C LEU A 117 1.08 -6.12 1.55
N ALA A 118 1.90 -6.74 0.71
CA ALA A 118 2.57 -8.00 1.01
C ALA A 118 3.49 -7.88 2.24
N ILE A 119 4.25 -6.79 2.37
CA ILE A 119 5.09 -6.53 3.55
C ILE A 119 4.22 -6.40 4.81
N GLN A 120 3.10 -5.66 4.76
CA GLN A 120 2.22 -5.49 5.91
C GLN A 120 1.58 -6.81 6.36
N ILE A 121 1.10 -7.61 5.40
CA ILE A 121 0.55 -8.95 5.66
C ILE A 121 1.62 -9.86 6.27
N LEU A 122 2.82 -9.88 5.70
CA LEU A 122 3.95 -10.66 6.22
C LEU A 122 4.27 -10.28 7.68
N MET A 123 4.34 -8.98 7.99
CA MET A 123 4.60 -8.50 9.34
C MET A 123 3.53 -8.95 10.34
N SER A 124 2.26 -8.80 9.98
CA SER A 124 1.13 -9.23 10.81
C SER A 124 1.12 -10.75 10.99
N PHE A 125 1.26 -11.51 9.92
CA PHE A 125 1.28 -12.98 9.91
C PHE A 125 2.41 -13.55 10.79
N VAL A 126 3.63 -13.06 10.62
CA VAL A 126 4.80 -13.51 11.40
C VAL A 126 4.67 -13.13 12.87
N THR A 127 4.08 -11.96 13.18
CA THR A 127 3.80 -11.54 14.57
C THR A 127 2.80 -12.49 15.24
N ILE A 128 1.75 -12.89 14.54
CA ILE A 128 0.77 -13.86 15.06
C ILE A 128 1.43 -15.20 15.34
N LEU A 129 2.25 -15.71 14.40
CA LEU A 129 2.98 -16.96 14.58
C LEU A 129 3.90 -16.93 15.82
N GLY A 130 4.63 -15.82 16.00
CA GLY A 130 5.49 -15.63 17.17
C GLY A 130 4.71 -15.66 18.48
N ASN A 131 3.56 -15.01 18.54
CA ASN A 131 2.69 -15.01 19.72
C ASN A 131 2.02 -16.38 19.94
N GLN A 132 1.68 -17.12 18.89
CA GLN A 132 1.16 -18.49 19.00
C GLN A 132 2.20 -19.46 19.57
N GLU A 133 3.46 -19.34 19.15
CA GLU A 133 4.55 -20.11 19.74
C GLU A 133 4.78 -19.71 21.20
N LEU A 134 4.76 -18.41 21.49
CA LEU A 134 4.96 -17.88 22.84
C LEU A 134 3.91 -18.38 23.83
N VAL A 135 2.61 -18.36 23.45
CA VAL A 135 1.52 -18.80 24.34
C VAL A 135 1.63 -20.29 24.69
N ASN A 136 2.12 -21.12 23.78
CA ASN A 136 2.34 -22.53 24.05
C ASN A 136 3.38 -22.74 25.17
N TYR A 137 4.50 -22.05 25.09
CA TYR A 137 5.53 -22.11 26.13
C TYR A 137 5.08 -21.48 27.45
N GLN A 138 4.34 -20.36 27.41
CA GLN A 138 3.75 -19.75 28.62
C GLN A 138 2.76 -20.70 29.31
N GLN A 139 2.03 -21.50 28.53
CA GLN A 139 1.11 -22.50 29.10
C GLN A 139 1.88 -23.64 29.81
N GLU A 140 3.03 -24.04 29.28
CA GLU A 140 3.91 -25.03 29.95
C GLU A 140 4.47 -24.48 31.27
N VAL A 141 4.92 -23.22 31.26
CA VAL A 141 5.40 -22.54 32.47
C VAL A 141 4.28 -22.38 33.50
N LEU A 142 3.08 -22.00 33.08
CA LEU A 142 1.90 -21.91 33.96
C LEU A 142 1.57 -23.26 34.61
N ASN A 143 1.65 -24.35 33.86
CA ASN A 143 1.46 -25.69 34.42
C ASN A 143 2.53 -26.02 35.47
N THR A 144 3.78 -25.62 35.22
CA THR A 144 4.90 -25.80 36.19
C THR A 144 4.64 -24.97 37.45
N SER A 145 4.26 -23.69 37.34
CA SER A 145 3.95 -22.83 38.47
C SER A 145 2.77 -23.35 39.28
N ARG A 146 1.76 -23.93 38.63
CA ARG A 146 0.62 -24.58 39.30
C ARG A 146 1.08 -25.75 40.20
N GLU A 147 1.96 -26.61 39.69
CA GLU A 147 2.49 -27.72 40.46
C GLU A 147 3.44 -27.23 41.59
N GLN A 148 4.17 -26.15 41.39
CA GLN A 148 5.00 -25.52 42.45
C GLN A 148 4.14 -24.98 43.61
N VAL A 149 3.01 -24.31 43.32
CA VAL A 149 2.06 -23.86 44.36
C VAL A 149 1.49 -25.05 45.13
N LYS A 150 1.08 -26.11 44.43
CA LYS A 150 0.56 -27.32 45.07
C LYS A 150 1.59 -27.98 46.00
N GLN A 151 2.82 -28.11 45.57
CA GLN A 151 3.92 -28.62 46.41
C GLN A 151 4.24 -27.65 47.56
N GLY A 152 4.22 -26.33 47.29
CA GLY A 152 4.41 -25.28 48.29
C GLY A 152 3.41 -25.39 49.42
N ARG A 153 2.12 -25.59 49.13
CA ARG A 153 1.07 -25.78 50.15
C ARG A 153 1.34 -26.97 51.04
N VAL A 154 1.66 -28.13 50.47
CA VAL A 154 2.02 -29.33 51.21
C VAL A 154 3.20 -29.08 52.15
N ARG A 155 4.21 -28.35 51.71
CA ARG A 155 5.41 -28.02 52.53
C ARG A 155 5.11 -27.01 53.62
N TYR A 156 4.21 -26.05 53.36
CA TYR A 156 3.76 -25.11 54.34
C TYR A 156 2.95 -25.81 55.46
N ASP A 157 2.03 -26.69 55.07
CA ASP A 157 1.21 -27.45 56.04
C ASP A 157 2.03 -28.32 57.01
N VAL A 158 3.20 -28.81 56.56
CA VAL A 158 4.13 -29.55 57.39
C VAL A 158 5.24 -28.67 58.06
N GLY A 159 5.13 -27.33 57.90
CA GLY A 159 6.08 -26.37 58.48
C GLY A 159 7.45 -26.32 57.81
N SER A 160 7.60 -26.81 56.58
CA SER A 160 8.88 -26.91 55.85
C SER A 160 9.28 -25.66 55.11
N ILE A 161 8.32 -24.75 54.80
CA ILE A 161 8.52 -23.42 54.25
C ILE A 161 7.72 -22.36 54.98
N LEU A 162 8.08 -21.09 54.81
CA LEU A 162 7.38 -19.95 55.40
C LEU A 162 6.13 -19.61 54.58
N GLU A 163 5.16 -18.98 55.21
CA GLU A 163 3.97 -18.43 54.53
C GLU A 163 4.36 -17.45 53.40
N SER A 164 5.39 -16.63 53.62
CA SER A 164 5.95 -15.74 52.59
C SER A 164 6.40 -16.46 51.33
N ASP A 165 6.98 -17.66 51.48
CA ASP A 165 7.41 -18.47 50.33
C ASP A 165 6.23 -19.01 49.55
N LEU A 166 5.18 -19.48 50.25
CA LEU A 166 3.94 -19.91 49.60
C LEU A 166 3.26 -18.76 48.84
N LEU A 167 3.16 -17.58 49.48
CA LEU A 167 2.59 -16.39 48.83
C LEU A 167 3.36 -15.93 47.61
N LEU A 168 4.70 -16.06 47.58
CA LEU A 168 5.53 -15.80 46.41
C LEU A 168 5.21 -16.76 45.26
N LEU A 169 5.04 -18.06 45.52
CA LEU A 169 4.65 -19.05 44.52
C LEU A 169 3.24 -18.77 43.97
N GLU A 170 2.29 -18.42 44.86
CA GLU A 170 0.92 -18.06 44.42
C GLU A 170 0.92 -16.78 43.56
N ALA A 171 1.69 -15.76 43.94
CA ALA A 171 1.83 -14.54 43.16
C ALA A 171 2.44 -14.82 41.78
N GLN A 172 3.47 -15.69 41.68
CA GLN A 172 4.08 -16.09 40.41
C GLN A 172 3.08 -16.85 39.53
N TYR A 173 2.32 -17.79 40.09
CA TYR A 173 1.27 -18.52 39.36
C TYR A 173 0.21 -17.57 38.75
N LEU A 174 -0.24 -16.57 39.53
CA LEU A 174 -1.18 -15.58 39.03
C LEU A 174 -0.56 -14.71 37.94
N SER A 175 0.70 -14.34 38.06
CA SER A 175 1.44 -13.60 37.03
C SER A 175 1.55 -14.42 35.72
N ASP A 176 1.93 -15.70 35.83
CA ASP A 176 2.05 -16.59 34.67
C ASP A 176 0.66 -16.82 34.02
N SER A 177 -0.40 -16.94 34.82
CA SER A 177 -1.77 -17.04 34.30
C SER A 177 -2.18 -15.79 33.54
N ASN A 178 -1.85 -14.60 34.06
CA ASN A 178 -2.16 -13.33 33.38
C ASN A 178 -1.38 -13.23 32.04
N ASN A 179 -0.10 -13.62 32.03
CA ASN A 179 0.71 -13.58 30.82
C ASN A 179 0.11 -14.43 29.67
N VAL A 180 -0.44 -15.62 30.00
CA VAL A 180 -1.15 -16.46 29.00
C VAL A 180 -2.39 -15.76 28.45
N VAL A 181 -3.19 -15.13 29.33
CA VAL A 181 -4.40 -14.41 28.92
C VAL A 181 -4.04 -13.21 28.03
N ASP A 182 -3.08 -12.40 28.45
CA ASP A 182 -2.64 -11.21 27.71
C ASP A 182 -2.09 -11.56 26.32
N THR A 183 -1.31 -12.65 26.23
CA THR A 183 -0.79 -13.10 24.93
C THR A 183 -1.91 -13.60 24.02
N ARG A 184 -2.93 -14.29 24.55
CA ARG A 184 -4.12 -14.71 23.77
C ARG A 184 -4.89 -13.52 23.24
N ILE A 185 -5.16 -12.52 24.08
CA ILE A 185 -5.82 -11.27 23.65
C ILE A 185 -4.98 -10.58 22.56
N THR A 186 -3.66 -10.58 22.70
CA THR A 186 -2.76 -10.00 21.68
C THR A 186 -2.88 -10.77 20.35
N ILE A 187 -2.97 -12.10 20.36
CA ILE A 187 -3.19 -12.90 19.15
C ILE A 187 -4.53 -12.53 18.50
N GLU A 188 -5.62 -12.43 19.30
CA GLU A 188 -6.95 -12.06 18.78
C GLU A 188 -6.92 -10.67 18.13
N ASN A 189 -6.30 -9.69 18.76
CA ASN A 189 -6.16 -8.34 18.20
C ASN A 189 -5.34 -8.36 16.88
N ASN A 190 -4.20 -9.06 16.85
CA ASN A 190 -3.40 -9.17 15.64
C ASN A 190 -4.14 -9.91 14.50
N LEU A 191 -5.00 -10.89 14.84
CA LEU A 191 -5.89 -11.52 13.86
C LEU A 191 -6.95 -10.54 13.33
N LEU A 192 -7.48 -9.64 14.16
CA LEU A 192 -8.38 -8.58 13.70
C LEU A 192 -7.65 -7.61 12.75
N ASP A 193 -6.43 -7.21 13.09
CA ASP A 193 -5.62 -6.35 12.22
C ASP A 193 -5.34 -7.03 10.87
N LEU A 194 -5.01 -8.34 10.88
CA LEU A 194 -4.82 -9.12 9.65
C LEU A 194 -6.11 -9.20 8.84
N LYS A 195 -7.29 -9.43 9.47
CA LYS A 195 -8.58 -9.43 8.77
C LYS A 195 -8.85 -8.10 8.07
N VAL A 196 -8.50 -6.97 8.69
CA VAL A 196 -8.63 -5.64 8.08
C VAL A 196 -7.75 -5.53 6.83
N LEU A 197 -6.47 -5.97 6.91
CA LEU A 197 -5.57 -6.00 5.74
C LEU A 197 -6.10 -6.88 4.61
N LEU A 198 -6.75 -7.98 4.96
CA LEU A 198 -7.39 -8.90 4.01
C LEU A 198 -8.75 -8.39 3.51
N SER A 199 -9.27 -7.27 4.01
CA SER A 199 -10.63 -6.77 3.75
C SER A 199 -11.71 -7.81 4.07
N MET A 200 -11.52 -8.58 5.16
CA MET A 200 -12.48 -9.56 5.69
C MET A 200 -13.40 -8.92 6.72
N GLU A 201 -14.58 -9.51 6.91
CA GLU A 201 -15.46 -9.11 8.02
C GLU A 201 -14.83 -9.49 9.37
N PRO A 202 -14.89 -8.61 10.38
CA PRO A 202 -14.33 -8.88 11.71
C PRO A 202 -14.90 -10.14 12.38
N THR A 203 -16.13 -10.53 12.01
CA THR A 203 -16.87 -11.68 12.55
C THR A 203 -16.48 -13.01 11.92
N ASP A 204 -15.80 -13.00 10.75
CA ASP A 204 -15.32 -14.22 10.13
C ASP A 204 -14.26 -14.90 11.01
N ASP A 205 -14.18 -16.21 10.97
CA ASP A 205 -13.17 -16.96 11.69
C ASP A 205 -11.93 -17.15 10.81
N LEU A 206 -10.77 -16.72 11.31
CA LEU A 206 -9.49 -16.81 10.60
C LEU A 206 -8.47 -17.56 11.46
N ALA A 207 -8.02 -18.70 10.96
CA ALA A 207 -6.89 -19.43 11.52
C ALA A 207 -5.71 -19.37 10.53
N ILE A 208 -4.51 -19.10 11.04
CA ILE A 208 -3.29 -19.14 10.24
C ILE A 208 -2.58 -20.49 10.40
N VAL A 209 -1.98 -20.96 9.30
CA VAL A 209 -1.22 -22.20 9.26
C VAL A 209 0.27 -21.86 9.38
N SER A 210 0.92 -22.43 10.41
CA SER A 210 2.36 -22.24 10.58
C SER A 210 3.12 -22.99 9.48
N PRO A 211 4.03 -22.33 8.76
CA PRO A 211 4.97 -23.02 7.87
C PRO A 211 6.00 -23.81 8.69
N ASP A 212 6.65 -24.77 8.03
CA ASP A 212 7.76 -25.49 8.63
C ASP A 212 9.01 -24.58 8.72
N THR A 213 9.38 -24.19 9.95
CA THR A 213 10.49 -23.25 10.22
C THR A 213 11.72 -23.97 10.80
N ASP A 214 11.88 -25.26 10.56
CA ASP A 214 12.90 -26.08 11.28
C ASP A 214 14.35 -25.74 10.88
N ASN A 215 14.60 -25.09 9.74
CA ASN A 215 15.97 -24.85 9.28
C ASN A 215 16.26 -23.38 8.89
N LEU A 216 16.29 -22.48 9.88
CA LEU A 216 16.59 -21.07 9.68
C LEU A 216 18.06 -20.78 9.28
N ASP A 217 18.95 -21.76 9.38
CA ASP A 217 20.36 -21.59 8.95
C ASP A 217 20.45 -21.46 7.42
N LEU A 218 19.54 -22.10 6.68
CA LEU A 218 19.44 -21.96 5.22
C LEU A 218 19.13 -20.51 4.78
N LEU A 219 18.44 -19.73 5.62
CA LEU A 219 18.14 -18.32 5.32
C LEU A 219 19.41 -17.46 5.24
N LYS A 220 20.47 -17.83 5.95
CA LYS A 220 21.76 -17.16 5.85
C LYS A 220 22.61 -17.70 4.70
N GLU A 221 22.60 -19.00 4.47
CA GLU A 221 23.40 -19.63 3.41
C GLU A 221 22.94 -19.18 2.02
N SER A 222 21.65 -18.90 1.86
CA SER A 222 21.05 -18.36 0.61
C SER A 222 21.13 -16.84 0.49
N LEU A 223 21.76 -16.13 1.44
CA LEU A 223 21.87 -14.68 1.40
C LEU A 223 22.93 -14.26 0.36
N PRO A 224 22.58 -13.41 -0.64
CA PRO A 224 23.56 -12.84 -1.57
C PRO A 224 24.53 -11.90 -0.84
N THR A 225 25.53 -11.40 -1.53
CA THR A 225 26.36 -10.30 -1.00
C THR A 225 25.56 -8.99 -0.90
N GLU A 226 26.02 -8.06 -0.05
CA GLU A 226 25.38 -6.74 0.11
C GLU A 226 25.24 -6.01 -1.25
N GLN A 227 26.31 -6.10 -2.08
CA GLN A 227 26.31 -5.46 -3.41
C GLN A 227 25.32 -6.12 -4.37
N GLU A 228 25.29 -7.44 -4.44
CA GLU A 228 24.33 -8.18 -5.29
C GLU A 228 22.89 -7.91 -4.88
N ALA A 229 22.60 -7.79 -3.58
CA ALA A 229 21.26 -7.44 -3.11
C ALA A 229 20.85 -6.03 -3.55
N VAL A 230 21.79 -5.07 -3.50
CA VAL A 230 21.56 -3.71 -3.99
C VAL A 230 21.33 -3.71 -5.50
N ASP A 231 22.17 -4.42 -6.26
CA ASP A 231 22.07 -4.43 -7.73
C ASP A 231 20.73 -5.04 -8.18
N LEU A 232 20.31 -6.18 -7.59
CA LEU A 232 19.01 -6.79 -7.86
C LEU A 232 17.84 -5.84 -7.54
N ALA A 233 17.92 -5.15 -6.40
CA ALA A 233 16.87 -4.21 -6.01
C ALA A 233 16.84 -2.97 -6.91
N MET A 234 17.98 -2.47 -7.35
CA MET A 234 18.05 -1.34 -8.29
C MET A 234 17.43 -1.66 -9.64
N ASP A 235 17.48 -2.93 -10.05
CA ASP A 235 16.88 -3.39 -11.31
C ASP A 235 15.36 -3.65 -11.17
N TYR A 236 14.89 -4.03 -9.98
CA TYR A 236 13.50 -4.47 -9.77
C TYR A 236 12.59 -3.41 -9.15
N MET A 237 13.08 -2.59 -8.19
CA MET A 237 12.22 -1.78 -7.33
C MET A 237 11.27 -0.86 -8.12
N PRO A 238 9.93 -1.01 -7.94
CA PRO A 238 8.93 -0.21 -8.65
C PRO A 238 9.09 1.29 -8.46
N ASP A 239 9.58 1.74 -7.29
CA ASP A 239 9.86 3.16 -7.01
C ASP A 239 10.78 3.81 -8.05
N LEU A 240 11.76 3.07 -8.58
CA LEU A 240 12.69 3.57 -9.61
C LEU A 240 12.02 3.63 -10.99
N SER A 241 11.24 2.61 -11.32
CA SER A 241 10.46 2.60 -12.56
C SER A 241 9.43 3.73 -12.56
N GLU A 242 8.75 3.99 -11.42
CA GLU A 242 7.84 5.12 -11.29
C GLU A 242 8.54 6.46 -11.52
N GLY A 243 9.72 6.66 -10.92
CA GLY A 243 10.53 7.86 -11.10
C GLY A 243 10.99 8.06 -12.55
N ASP A 244 11.31 6.98 -13.28
CA ASP A 244 11.64 7.06 -14.72
C ASP A 244 10.42 7.50 -15.54
N TYR A 245 9.23 6.98 -15.25
CA TYR A 245 7.99 7.45 -15.88
C TYR A 245 7.71 8.93 -15.56
N ASP A 246 8.00 9.41 -14.34
CA ASP A 246 7.85 10.83 -13.99
C ASP A 246 8.76 11.73 -14.83
N ILE A 247 9.99 11.31 -15.07
CA ILE A 247 10.90 12.02 -15.98
C ILE A 247 10.35 12.04 -17.41
N GLN A 248 9.85 10.91 -17.92
CA GLN A 248 9.28 10.82 -19.27
C GLN A 248 8.01 11.69 -19.42
N VAL A 249 7.11 11.68 -18.43
CA VAL A 249 5.92 12.53 -18.39
C VAL A 249 6.28 14.01 -18.35
N ALA A 250 7.26 14.39 -17.54
CA ALA A 250 7.77 15.76 -17.47
C ALA A 250 8.43 16.20 -18.78
N GLN A 251 9.16 15.30 -19.46
CA GLN A 251 9.73 15.57 -20.79
C GLN A 251 8.62 15.84 -21.83
N LYS A 252 7.52 15.07 -21.80
CA LYS A 252 6.34 15.35 -22.64
C LYS A 252 5.68 16.67 -22.28
N GLY A 253 5.70 17.06 -21.02
CA GLY A 253 5.28 18.40 -20.56
C GLY A 253 6.10 19.54 -21.21
N VAL A 254 7.41 19.35 -21.38
CA VAL A 254 8.26 20.29 -22.12
C VAL A 254 7.88 20.35 -23.61
N ASP A 255 7.64 19.19 -24.24
CA ASP A 255 7.25 19.10 -25.66
C ASP A 255 5.88 19.74 -25.91
N LEU A 256 4.93 19.57 -24.96
CA LEU A 256 3.63 20.24 -24.96
C LEU A 256 3.76 21.76 -24.84
N ALA A 257 4.60 22.25 -23.93
CA ALA A 257 4.84 23.69 -23.82
C ALA A 257 5.47 24.26 -25.09
N ARG A 258 6.41 23.54 -25.72
CA ARG A 258 7.06 23.92 -27.00
C ARG A 258 6.08 23.92 -28.17
N SER A 259 5.03 23.07 -28.16
CA SER A 259 4.04 23.06 -29.23
C SER A 259 3.34 24.42 -29.43
N SER A 260 3.27 25.24 -28.37
CA SER A 260 2.73 26.59 -28.40
C SER A 260 3.55 27.61 -29.20
N TYR A 261 4.72 27.24 -29.70
CA TYR A 261 5.49 28.07 -30.66
C TYR A 261 5.05 27.85 -32.10
N PHE A 262 4.35 26.75 -32.40
CA PHE A 262 3.98 26.36 -33.74
C PHE A 262 2.57 26.86 -34.11
N PRO A 263 2.28 26.98 -35.42
CA PRO A 263 0.94 27.30 -35.87
C PRO A 263 -0.07 26.24 -35.43
N SER A 264 -1.32 26.65 -35.22
CA SER A 264 -2.47 25.75 -35.14
C SER A 264 -3.34 25.87 -36.40
N ILE A 265 -3.78 24.75 -36.93
CA ILE A 265 -4.64 24.66 -38.10
C ILE A 265 -5.89 23.86 -37.71
N SER A 266 -7.05 24.45 -37.89
CA SER A 266 -8.34 23.78 -37.63
C SER A 266 -9.29 23.95 -38.85
N ALA A 267 -10.08 22.92 -39.08
CA ALA A 267 -11.20 22.97 -40.02
C ALA A 267 -12.51 23.06 -39.25
N ASN A 268 -13.45 23.81 -39.77
CA ASN A 268 -14.77 23.95 -39.21
C ASN A 268 -15.86 23.93 -40.31
N ALA A 269 -16.98 23.36 -39.99
CA ALA A 269 -18.18 23.37 -40.84
C ALA A 269 -19.38 23.72 -39.96
N ASN A 270 -20.21 24.64 -40.43
CA ASN A 270 -21.40 25.09 -39.71
C ASN A 270 -22.57 25.18 -40.67
N VAL A 271 -23.72 24.76 -40.19
CA VAL A 271 -25.03 24.96 -40.85
C VAL A 271 -25.94 25.59 -39.83
N GLY A 272 -26.56 26.72 -40.15
CA GLY A 272 -27.44 27.42 -39.24
C GLY A 272 -28.46 28.30 -39.94
N MET A 273 -29.44 28.77 -39.18
CA MET A 273 -30.45 29.71 -39.65
C MET A 273 -30.90 30.61 -38.50
N ASN A 274 -31.32 31.81 -38.85
CA ASN A 274 -32.04 32.67 -37.91
C ASN A 274 -33.51 32.22 -37.87
N VAL A 275 -34.05 31.95 -36.70
CA VAL A 275 -35.43 31.42 -36.54
C VAL A 275 -36.43 32.50 -36.17
N LEU A 276 -35.99 33.61 -35.58
CA LEU A 276 -36.83 34.73 -35.21
C LEU A 276 -35.99 36.00 -35.24
N THR A 277 -36.47 37.02 -35.98
CA THR A 277 -35.87 38.36 -35.93
C THR A 277 -36.98 39.38 -35.83
N PHE A 278 -36.98 40.16 -34.74
CA PHE A 278 -37.77 41.35 -34.55
C PHE A 278 -36.83 42.54 -34.57
N ASN A 279 -37.04 43.45 -35.50
CA ASN A 279 -36.31 44.71 -35.57
C ASN A 279 -37.13 45.81 -34.90
N GLY A 280 -36.47 46.80 -34.30
CA GLY A 280 -37.13 47.94 -33.63
C GLY A 280 -37.96 48.80 -34.57
N ASP A 281 -37.84 48.63 -35.88
CA ASP A 281 -38.69 49.25 -36.93
C ASP A 281 -40.00 48.52 -37.19
N GLY A 282 -40.27 47.42 -36.44
CA GLY A 282 -41.52 46.61 -36.58
C GLY A 282 -41.43 45.50 -37.61
N THR A 283 -40.31 45.31 -38.30
CA THR A 283 -40.13 44.20 -39.23
C THR A 283 -39.97 42.87 -38.49
N LYS A 284 -40.60 41.78 -38.97
CA LYS A 284 -40.59 40.46 -38.35
C LYS A 284 -40.23 39.44 -39.42
N GLU A 285 -39.15 38.74 -39.19
CA GLU A 285 -38.79 37.56 -39.96
C GLU A 285 -38.85 36.31 -39.06
N TRP A 286 -39.75 35.35 -39.42
CA TRP A 286 -39.93 34.13 -38.62
C TRP A 286 -38.91 33.03 -38.95
N TYR A 287 -38.42 33.03 -40.18
CA TYR A 287 -37.41 32.07 -40.67
C TYR A 287 -36.43 32.81 -41.60
N GLY A 288 -35.19 32.86 -41.20
CA GLY A 288 -34.10 33.31 -42.04
C GLY A 288 -33.70 32.24 -43.07
N LYS A 289 -32.93 32.64 -44.06
CA LYS A 289 -32.35 31.71 -45.01
C LYS A 289 -31.31 30.82 -44.27
N PRO A 290 -31.26 29.50 -44.53
CA PRO A 290 -30.18 28.68 -44.05
C PRO A 290 -28.82 29.20 -44.58
N SER A 291 -27.81 29.18 -43.71
CA SER A 291 -26.43 29.55 -44.03
C SER A 291 -25.55 28.37 -43.82
N GLU A 292 -24.71 28.06 -44.77
CA GLU A 292 -23.72 26.99 -44.68
C GLU A 292 -22.33 27.60 -44.80
N SER A 293 -21.41 27.16 -43.97
CA SER A 293 -20.02 27.63 -44.04
C SER A 293 -19.08 26.46 -43.78
N VAL A 294 -18.05 26.36 -44.61
CA VAL A 294 -16.89 25.47 -44.39
C VAL A 294 -15.66 26.33 -44.47
N GLY A 295 -14.79 26.17 -43.49
CA GLY A 295 -13.59 26.99 -43.39
C GLY A 295 -12.41 26.21 -42.84
N VAL A 296 -11.23 26.69 -43.21
CA VAL A 296 -9.96 26.29 -42.58
C VAL A 296 -9.36 27.55 -41.99
N SER A 297 -8.99 27.49 -40.70
CA SER A 297 -8.36 28.61 -40.03
C SER A 297 -6.92 28.19 -39.59
N MET A 298 -5.99 29.12 -39.75
CA MET A 298 -4.62 29.00 -39.26
C MET A 298 -4.35 30.15 -38.31
N SER A 299 -3.86 29.82 -37.12
CA SER A 299 -3.40 30.80 -36.12
C SER A 299 -1.91 30.62 -35.88
N ILE A 300 -1.13 31.69 -36.10
CA ILE A 300 0.33 31.71 -35.90
C ILE A 300 0.64 32.66 -34.75
N PRO A 301 1.15 32.16 -33.60
CA PRO A 301 1.51 33.03 -32.48
C PRO A 301 2.81 33.78 -32.81
N ILE A 302 2.72 35.08 -33.09
CA ILE A 302 3.91 35.92 -33.40
C ILE A 302 4.55 36.45 -32.13
N TYR A 303 3.76 36.95 -31.21
CA TYR A 303 4.22 37.52 -29.94
C TYR A 303 3.23 37.28 -28.80
N SER A 304 3.66 36.50 -27.81
CA SER A 304 2.86 36.11 -26.65
C SER A 304 3.24 36.84 -25.35
N ARG A 305 3.87 38.01 -25.44
CA ARG A 305 4.39 38.75 -24.27
C ARG A 305 5.29 37.92 -23.35
N GLY A 306 6.06 37.00 -23.91
CA GLY A 306 6.95 36.11 -23.19
C GLY A 306 6.28 34.86 -22.52
N ALA A 307 4.93 34.73 -22.61
CA ALA A 307 4.20 33.65 -21.94
C ALA A 307 4.67 32.25 -22.38
N THR A 308 4.81 32.02 -23.68
CA THR A 308 5.28 30.73 -24.23
C THR A 308 6.69 30.40 -23.73
N LYS A 309 7.62 31.35 -23.78
CA LYS A 309 9.00 31.18 -23.27
C LYS A 309 8.99 30.85 -21.77
N ALA A 310 8.16 31.54 -20.97
CA ALA A 310 8.04 31.30 -19.55
C ALA A 310 7.45 29.91 -19.25
N ASN A 311 6.44 29.47 -20.00
CA ASN A 311 5.84 28.15 -19.84
C ASN A 311 6.84 27.03 -20.19
N VAL A 312 7.59 27.17 -21.29
CA VAL A 312 8.66 26.21 -21.63
C VAL A 312 9.72 26.17 -20.52
N LYS A 313 10.14 27.33 -19.99
CA LYS A 313 11.11 27.34 -18.89
C LYS A 313 10.57 26.70 -17.61
N LYS A 314 9.29 26.93 -17.29
CA LYS A 314 8.62 26.25 -16.15
C LYS A 314 8.61 24.73 -16.34
N SER A 315 8.23 24.25 -17.53
CA SER A 315 8.22 22.80 -17.81
C SER A 315 9.63 22.20 -17.76
N GLN A 316 10.67 22.95 -18.20
CA GLN A 316 12.06 22.52 -18.05
C GLN A 316 12.49 22.41 -16.58
N ILE A 317 12.03 23.32 -15.71
CA ILE A 317 12.29 23.25 -14.27
C ILE A 317 11.59 22.01 -13.66
N VAL A 318 10.34 21.72 -14.07
CA VAL A 318 9.63 20.51 -13.63
C VAL A 318 10.39 19.25 -14.06
N LEU A 319 10.93 19.21 -15.28
CA LEU A 319 11.76 18.09 -15.72
C LEU A 319 13.03 17.95 -14.87
N GLU A 320 13.72 19.04 -14.60
CA GLU A 320 14.91 19.05 -13.75
C GLU A 320 14.58 18.58 -12.32
N GLN A 321 13.42 18.99 -11.77
CA GLN A 321 12.93 18.51 -10.48
C GLN A 321 12.68 17.00 -10.51
N ALA A 322 12.00 16.47 -11.53
CA ALA A 322 11.77 15.03 -11.66
C ALA A 322 13.07 14.21 -11.74
N GLN A 323 14.11 14.75 -12.38
CA GLN A 323 15.43 14.11 -12.42
C GLN A 323 16.10 14.09 -11.04
N LEU A 324 16.04 15.18 -10.30
CA LEU A 324 16.58 15.25 -8.92
C LEU A 324 15.79 14.32 -7.97
N ASP A 325 14.48 14.24 -8.12
CA ASP A 325 13.62 13.35 -7.33
C ASP A 325 13.96 11.87 -7.61
N TYR A 326 14.23 11.53 -8.87
CA TYR A 326 14.72 10.19 -9.24
C TYR A 326 16.06 9.87 -8.60
N GLU A 327 17.03 10.79 -8.65
CA GLU A 327 18.33 10.61 -7.98
C GLU A 327 18.16 10.42 -6.47
N GLN A 328 17.31 11.21 -5.84
CA GLN A 328 16.99 11.08 -4.42
C GLN A 328 16.33 9.74 -4.08
N THR A 329 15.39 9.29 -4.91
CA THR A 329 14.73 7.97 -4.77
C THR A 329 15.74 6.84 -4.93
N SER A 330 16.65 6.94 -5.91
CA SER A 330 17.74 5.97 -6.11
C SER A 330 18.64 5.84 -4.87
N LEU A 331 19.03 6.96 -4.27
CA LEU A 331 19.81 6.95 -3.04
C LEU A 331 19.03 6.33 -1.87
N LYS A 332 17.73 6.64 -1.74
CA LYS A 332 16.86 6.10 -0.71
C LYS A 332 16.66 4.58 -0.85
N VAL A 333 16.44 4.10 -2.07
CA VAL A 333 16.34 2.65 -2.36
C VAL A 333 17.62 1.93 -1.96
N ARG A 334 18.79 2.44 -2.37
CA ARG A 334 20.09 1.88 -1.95
C ARG A 334 20.23 1.84 -0.43
N GLN A 335 19.90 2.92 0.25
CA GLN A 335 19.94 2.99 1.73
C GLN A 335 19.00 1.95 2.35
N THR A 336 17.77 1.83 1.87
CA THR A 336 16.76 0.90 2.39
C THR A 336 17.23 -0.54 2.25
N VAL A 337 17.78 -0.92 1.10
CA VAL A 337 18.26 -2.28 0.84
C VAL A 337 19.49 -2.62 1.66
N VAL A 338 20.46 -1.69 1.74
CA VAL A 338 21.65 -1.87 2.61
C VAL A 338 21.23 -2.03 4.09
N GLN A 339 20.27 -1.21 4.54
CA GLN A 339 19.75 -1.34 5.90
C GLN A 339 19.04 -2.68 6.10
N ALA A 340 18.16 -3.09 5.18
CA ALA A 340 17.47 -4.37 5.25
C ALA A 340 18.46 -5.55 5.25
N TYR A 341 19.50 -5.51 4.43
CA TYR A 341 20.57 -6.52 4.41
C TYR A 341 21.27 -6.62 5.77
N ARG A 342 21.72 -5.49 6.31
CA ARG A 342 22.40 -5.43 7.62
C ARG A 342 21.51 -5.88 8.75
N ASP A 343 20.22 -5.57 8.66
CA ASP A 343 19.20 -6.01 9.61
C ASP A 343 19.06 -7.53 9.61
N VAL A 344 19.08 -8.19 8.44
CA VAL A 344 19.09 -9.66 8.35
C VAL A 344 20.33 -10.24 9.01
N VAL A 345 21.53 -9.73 8.70
CA VAL A 345 22.80 -10.21 9.28
C VAL A 345 22.83 -10.02 10.80
N SER A 346 22.42 -8.85 11.28
CA SER A 346 22.37 -8.53 12.72
C SER A 346 21.38 -9.43 13.46
N THR A 347 20.18 -9.60 12.90
CA THR A 347 19.10 -10.41 13.51
C THR A 347 19.47 -11.89 13.50
N TYR A 348 20.17 -12.39 12.47
CA TYR A 348 20.68 -13.75 12.47
C TYR A 348 21.66 -13.99 13.63
N ASN A 349 22.59 -13.07 13.87
CA ASN A 349 23.53 -13.17 15.00
C ASN A 349 22.78 -13.10 16.34
N ALA A 350 21.79 -12.22 16.49
CA ALA A 350 20.93 -12.12 17.67
C ALA A 350 20.12 -13.42 17.89
N TYR A 351 19.59 -14.02 16.83
CA TYR A 351 18.89 -15.30 16.87
C TYR A 351 19.81 -16.42 17.40
N LYS A 352 21.02 -16.56 16.87
CA LYS A 352 21.97 -17.59 17.33
C LYS A 352 22.34 -17.42 18.81
N VAL A 353 22.58 -16.18 19.25
CA VAL A 353 22.89 -15.89 20.67
C VAL A 353 21.69 -16.18 21.55
N SER A 354 20.48 -15.75 21.14
CA SER A 354 19.25 -15.98 21.93
C SER A 354 18.87 -17.46 21.99
N GLN A 355 19.09 -18.22 20.93
CA GLN A 355 18.91 -19.68 20.90
C GLN A 355 19.83 -20.40 21.89
N ALA A 356 21.11 -20.03 21.90
CA ALA A 356 22.07 -20.61 22.84
C ALA A 356 21.73 -20.23 24.29
N LYS A 357 21.30 -18.99 24.52
CA LYS A 357 20.88 -18.46 25.82
C LYS A 357 19.64 -19.15 26.35
N GLU A 358 18.60 -19.28 25.50
CA GLU A 358 17.37 -20.01 25.84
C GLU A 358 17.69 -21.45 26.25
N LYS A 359 18.47 -22.19 25.43
CA LYS A 359 18.84 -23.57 25.70
C LYS A 359 19.63 -23.72 27.04
N ALA A 360 20.46 -22.74 27.38
CA ALA A 360 21.21 -22.74 28.62
C ALA A 360 20.28 -22.48 29.84
N TYR A 361 19.40 -21.44 29.75
CA TYR A 361 18.48 -21.13 30.85
C TYR A 361 17.36 -22.16 31.00
N SER A 362 16.89 -22.80 29.95
CA SER A 362 15.95 -23.92 30.00
C SER A 362 16.52 -25.07 30.81
N LYS A 363 17.76 -25.50 30.50
CA LYS A 363 18.46 -26.53 31.28
C LYS A 363 18.69 -26.11 32.74
N SER A 364 19.08 -24.87 32.96
CA SER A 364 19.30 -24.33 34.31
C SER A 364 18.00 -24.36 35.11
N PHE A 365 16.90 -23.79 34.56
CA PHE A 365 15.59 -23.78 35.23
C PHE A 365 15.12 -25.21 35.58
N ASN A 366 15.25 -26.14 34.65
CA ASN A 366 14.88 -27.55 34.90
C ASN A 366 15.71 -28.14 36.07
N ALA A 367 17.03 -27.88 36.14
CA ALA A 367 17.88 -28.33 37.25
C ALA A 367 17.47 -27.69 38.58
N TYR A 368 17.22 -26.37 38.60
CA TYR A 368 16.73 -25.64 39.78
C TYR A 368 15.36 -26.12 40.23
N ASN A 369 14.47 -26.42 39.34
CA ASN A 369 13.15 -26.98 39.65
C ASN A 369 13.25 -28.32 40.37
N VAL A 370 14.15 -29.20 39.90
CA VAL A 370 14.46 -30.47 40.59
C VAL A 370 15.07 -30.22 41.97
N GLN A 371 16.06 -29.32 42.09
CA GLN A 371 16.71 -29.00 43.38
C GLN A 371 15.68 -28.40 44.38
N TYR A 372 14.74 -27.59 43.90
CA TYR A 372 13.67 -27.05 44.73
C TYR A 372 12.78 -28.18 45.26
N GLN A 373 12.45 -29.17 44.44
CA GLN A 373 11.66 -30.34 44.87
C GLN A 373 12.33 -31.11 46.03
N TYR A 374 13.67 -31.17 46.07
CA TYR A 374 14.43 -31.77 47.15
C TYR A 374 14.71 -30.81 48.31
N GLY A 375 14.29 -29.57 48.26
CA GLY A 375 14.51 -28.58 49.32
C GLY A 375 15.93 -28.05 49.38
N SER A 376 16.71 -28.16 48.31
CA SER A 376 18.13 -27.77 48.29
C SER A 376 18.35 -26.30 47.94
N ILE A 377 17.32 -25.59 47.49
CA ILE A 377 17.33 -24.17 47.15
C ILE A 377 16.09 -23.45 47.68
N THR A 378 16.17 -22.12 47.76
CA THR A 378 15.06 -21.26 48.19
C THR A 378 14.06 -21.02 47.11
N THR A 379 12.84 -20.61 47.51
CA THR A 379 11.79 -20.16 46.56
C THR A 379 12.22 -18.99 45.71
N VAL A 380 12.96 -18.04 46.26
CA VAL A 380 13.48 -16.87 45.55
C VAL A 380 14.46 -17.25 44.45
N GLU A 381 15.39 -18.19 44.73
CA GLU A 381 16.34 -18.69 43.73
C GLU A 381 15.63 -19.40 42.57
N LEU A 382 14.60 -20.21 42.86
CA LEU A 382 13.79 -20.87 41.84
C LEU A 382 13.09 -19.84 40.92
N LEU A 383 12.41 -18.87 41.53
CA LEU A 383 11.65 -17.83 40.78
C LEU A 383 12.59 -16.93 39.95
N GLN A 384 13.82 -16.66 40.47
CA GLN A 384 14.82 -15.92 39.71
C GLN A 384 15.23 -16.68 38.44
N GLN A 385 15.42 -18.01 38.51
CA GLN A 385 15.79 -18.83 37.36
C GLN A 385 14.62 -18.97 36.39
N GLN A 386 13.38 -19.06 36.86
CA GLN A 386 12.19 -19.04 36.04
C GLN A 386 12.10 -17.74 35.23
N ASN A 387 12.29 -16.59 35.88
CA ASN A 387 12.27 -15.29 35.21
C ASN A 387 13.40 -15.17 34.16
N ASN A 388 14.61 -15.66 34.49
CA ASN A 388 15.73 -15.69 33.55
C ASN A 388 15.42 -16.53 32.30
N TYR A 389 14.79 -17.71 32.49
CA TYR A 389 14.34 -18.57 31.41
C TYR A 389 13.25 -17.90 30.55
N LEU A 390 12.22 -17.33 31.16
CA LEU A 390 11.14 -16.63 30.42
C LEU A 390 11.68 -15.48 29.57
N ASN A 391 12.59 -14.68 30.12
CA ASN A 391 13.23 -13.58 29.38
C ASN A 391 14.07 -14.08 28.19
N ALA A 392 14.80 -15.20 28.40
CA ALA A 392 15.59 -15.80 27.33
C ALA A 392 14.71 -16.40 26.23
N LEU A 393 13.62 -17.05 26.60
CA LEU A 393 12.63 -17.63 25.70
C LEU A 393 11.93 -16.56 24.86
N ASN A 394 11.44 -15.48 25.49
CA ASN A 394 10.84 -14.35 24.79
C ASN A 394 11.81 -13.77 23.76
N SER A 395 13.07 -13.56 24.15
CA SER A 395 14.11 -13.04 23.25
C SER A 395 14.39 -14.00 22.08
N TYR A 396 14.37 -15.31 22.32
CA TYR A 396 14.59 -16.33 21.29
C TYR A 396 13.44 -16.31 20.25
N ILE A 397 12.18 -16.35 20.70
CA ILE A 397 11.01 -16.33 19.83
C ILE A 397 10.97 -15.04 18.99
N GLN A 398 11.17 -13.88 19.62
CA GLN A 398 11.22 -12.60 18.93
C GLN A 398 12.31 -12.56 17.85
N ASN A 399 13.53 -13.00 18.16
CA ASN A 399 14.62 -13.02 17.18
C ASN A 399 14.41 -14.05 16.07
N LYS A 400 13.83 -15.22 16.38
CA LYS A 400 13.46 -16.25 15.41
C LYS A 400 12.54 -15.70 14.34
N TYR A 401 11.40 -15.14 14.75
CA TYR A 401 10.39 -14.62 13.82
C TYR A 401 10.81 -13.31 13.17
N SER A 402 11.55 -12.45 13.88
CA SER A 402 12.13 -11.23 13.28
C SER A 402 13.12 -11.57 12.16
N LEU A 403 13.90 -12.65 12.29
CA LEU A 403 14.82 -13.10 11.24
C LEU A 403 14.05 -13.52 9.98
N VAL A 404 13.02 -14.33 10.13
CA VAL A 404 12.15 -14.75 9.01
C VAL A 404 11.55 -13.53 8.31
N MET A 405 10.96 -12.63 9.08
CA MET A 405 10.33 -11.41 8.56
C MET A 405 11.33 -10.55 7.76
N LYS A 406 12.48 -10.22 8.37
CA LYS A 406 13.48 -9.35 7.74
C LYS A 406 14.10 -9.97 6.48
N ARG A 407 14.29 -11.30 6.49
CA ARG A 407 14.78 -12.03 5.31
C ARG A 407 13.78 -11.95 4.17
N LYS A 408 12.49 -12.17 4.43
CA LYS A 408 11.44 -12.10 3.42
C LYS A 408 11.21 -10.68 2.90
N ILE A 409 11.32 -9.66 3.75
CA ILE A 409 11.29 -8.25 3.31
C ILE A 409 12.45 -7.95 2.34
N LEU A 410 13.65 -8.45 2.64
CA LEU A 410 14.79 -8.29 1.73
C LEU A 410 14.55 -9.02 0.40
N ASP A 411 13.92 -10.21 0.43
CA ASP A 411 13.56 -10.95 -0.78
C ASP A 411 12.56 -10.17 -1.65
N ILE A 412 11.56 -9.50 -1.05
CA ILE A 412 10.61 -8.63 -1.75
C ILE A 412 11.36 -7.47 -2.44
N TYR A 413 12.30 -6.82 -1.73
CA TYR A 413 13.09 -5.74 -2.33
C TYR A 413 13.97 -6.19 -3.50
N MET A 414 14.37 -7.46 -3.52
CA MET A 414 15.13 -8.07 -4.63
C MET A 414 14.24 -8.66 -5.73
N GLY A 415 12.93 -8.48 -5.66
CA GLY A 415 11.98 -9.04 -6.64
C GLY A 415 11.81 -10.56 -6.59
N LYS A 416 12.13 -11.19 -5.45
CA LYS A 416 11.95 -12.63 -5.29
C LYS A 416 10.53 -12.94 -4.78
N PRO A 417 9.93 -14.07 -5.22
CA PRO A 417 8.62 -14.48 -4.73
C PRO A 417 8.66 -14.74 -3.21
N ILE A 418 7.53 -14.49 -2.54
CA ILE A 418 7.37 -14.74 -1.10
C ILE A 418 6.93 -16.19 -0.93
N GLU A 419 7.91 -17.09 -0.85
CA GLU A 419 7.70 -18.50 -0.50
C GLU A 419 8.29 -18.75 0.89
N PHE A 420 7.64 -19.62 1.70
CA PHE A 420 8.19 -20.05 3.00
C PHE A 420 9.00 -21.33 2.85
#